data_e29667786d3ee3c0560154b3c80c79b0
#
_entry.id   e29667786d3ee3c0560154b3c80c79b0
#
_cell.length_a   1.000
_cell.length_b   1.000
_cell.length_c   1.000
_cell.angle_alpha   90.00
_cell.angle_beta   90.00
_cell.angle_gamma   90.00
#
_symmetry.space_group_name_H-M   'P 1'
#
loop_
_entity.id
_entity.type
_entity.pdbx_description
1 polymer ?
#
loop_
_entity_poly.entity_id
_entity_poly.type
_entity_poly.pdbx_seq_one_letter_code
_entity_poly.pdbx_strand_id
1 'polypeptide(L)'
;MKQNNSNLLYHLVAFITVAIWGTTFVSTKVLMLNGLSPAQIFTLRFSIAYILMLMVNHKKMFADSWKDEFKLAMLGITGGSLYFLSENEAMNYTTTTNTSLIVCSCPLFATLLVRLAYRHSSRINMIQLLGSLLAFVGMIIVVLNGRFVLHLSPVGDALAFTACMCWAVYSLLMKSVSGDYGAAFITRKVFFYGVLTILPYYLIIPDWPAWDVFMKPQVVGNLLFLGCLASMICFLTWNWCISKLGAVKATNWVYFNPITTMIFASLVLDEKITPYFLAGACCILAGMYIADRMTKAE
;
A
#
# COMPACT_ATOMS: atom_id res chain seq x y z
N MET A 1 -25.71 -17.51 -8.47
CA MET A 1 -24.44 -17.85 -9.13
C MET A 1 -23.67 -16.63 -9.67
N LYS A 2 -24.30 -15.61 -10.27
CA LYS A 2 -23.58 -14.40 -10.79
C LYS A 2 -22.85 -13.58 -9.72
N GLN A 3 -23.36 -13.46 -8.52
CA GLN A 3 -22.77 -12.66 -7.43
C GLN A 3 -21.50 -13.30 -6.84
N ASN A 4 -21.41 -14.65 -6.88
CA ASN A 4 -20.23 -15.37 -6.38
C ASN A 4 -19.02 -15.24 -7.33
N ASN A 5 -19.25 -15.19 -8.65
CA ASN A 5 -18.19 -15.06 -9.66
C ASN A 5 -17.60 -13.63 -9.69
N SER A 6 -18.40 -12.60 -9.40
CA SER A 6 -17.89 -11.22 -9.35
C SER A 6 -17.00 -10.99 -8.13
N ASN A 7 -17.31 -11.56 -6.98
CA ASN A 7 -16.46 -11.45 -5.79
C ASN A 7 -15.10 -12.11 -6.00
N LEU A 8 -15.06 -13.27 -6.66
CA LEU A 8 -13.80 -13.96 -6.98
C LEU A 8 -12.88 -13.09 -7.85
N LEU A 9 -13.44 -12.38 -8.83
CA LEU A 9 -12.68 -11.46 -9.68
C LEU A 9 -12.00 -10.36 -8.84
N TYR A 10 -12.74 -9.74 -7.91
CA TYR A 10 -12.18 -8.65 -7.08
C TYR A 10 -11.08 -9.16 -6.14
N HIS A 11 -11.23 -10.37 -5.59
CA HIS A 11 -10.18 -11.01 -4.80
C HIS A 11 -8.94 -11.32 -5.63
N LEU A 12 -9.11 -11.83 -6.85
CA LEU A 12 -8.00 -12.10 -7.77
C LEU A 12 -7.26 -10.81 -8.14
N VAL A 13 -7.99 -9.74 -8.44
CA VAL A 13 -7.39 -8.43 -8.76
C VAL A 13 -6.65 -7.86 -7.54
N ALA A 14 -7.21 -7.97 -6.34
CA ALA A 14 -6.54 -7.54 -5.11
C ALA A 14 -5.25 -8.34 -4.87
N PHE A 15 -5.29 -9.66 -5.07
CA PHE A 15 -4.13 -10.54 -4.99
C PHE A 15 -3.02 -10.11 -5.96
N ILE A 16 -3.34 -9.91 -7.26
CA ILE A 16 -2.37 -9.51 -8.27
C ILE A 16 -1.79 -8.13 -7.93
N THR A 17 -2.63 -7.18 -7.48
CA THR A 17 -2.20 -5.84 -7.10
C THR A 17 -1.18 -5.90 -5.97
N VAL A 18 -1.45 -6.66 -4.91
CA VAL A 18 -0.55 -6.81 -3.78
C VAL A 18 0.71 -7.58 -4.17
N ALA A 19 0.60 -8.59 -5.03
CA ALA A 19 1.75 -9.31 -5.57
C ALA A 19 2.72 -8.36 -6.31
N ILE A 20 2.20 -7.44 -7.13
CA ILE A 20 3.00 -6.41 -7.80
C ILE A 20 3.63 -5.47 -6.75
N TRP A 21 2.87 -5.03 -5.75
CA TRP A 21 3.40 -4.15 -4.70
C TRP A 21 4.53 -4.79 -3.89
N GLY A 22 4.49 -6.12 -3.68
CA GLY A 22 5.60 -6.84 -3.05
C GLY A 22 6.93 -6.70 -3.79
N THR A 23 6.90 -6.51 -5.11
CA THR A 23 8.12 -6.31 -5.91
C THR A 23 8.63 -4.87 -5.91
N THR A 24 7.81 -3.89 -5.50
CA THR A 24 8.18 -2.45 -5.55
C THR A 24 9.30 -2.08 -4.61
N PHE A 25 9.46 -2.78 -3.49
CA PHE A 25 10.56 -2.55 -2.54
C PHE A 25 11.94 -2.71 -3.20
N VAL A 26 12.09 -3.75 -4.04
CA VAL A 26 13.33 -3.97 -4.80
C VAL A 26 13.55 -2.84 -5.81
N SER A 27 12.52 -2.47 -6.58
CA SER A 27 12.60 -1.37 -7.55
C SER A 27 12.96 -0.04 -6.89
N THR A 28 12.34 0.27 -5.75
CA THR A 28 12.66 1.47 -4.97
C THR A 28 14.11 1.44 -4.48
N LYS A 29 14.58 0.29 -3.97
CA LYS A 29 15.96 0.13 -3.53
C LYS A 29 16.97 0.34 -4.66
N VAL A 30 16.68 -0.20 -5.86
CA VAL A 30 17.51 0.03 -7.05
C VAL A 30 17.60 1.51 -7.38
N LEU A 31 16.50 2.26 -7.31
CA LEU A 31 16.47 3.70 -7.57
C LEU A 31 17.31 4.47 -6.52
N MET A 32 17.18 4.13 -5.24
CA MET A 32 17.94 4.74 -4.15
C MET A 32 19.46 4.50 -4.31
N LEU A 33 19.84 3.26 -4.66
CA LEU A 33 21.25 2.92 -4.93
C LEU A 33 21.83 3.65 -6.16
N ASN A 34 20.97 4.12 -7.06
CA ASN A 34 21.36 4.92 -8.22
C ASN A 34 21.33 6.44 -7.97
N GLY A 35 21.09 6.88 -6.73
CA GLY A 35 21.21 8.27 -6.31
C GLY A 35 19.91 9.06 -6.27
N LEU A 36 18.74 8.41 -6.38
CA LEU A 36 17.44 9.07 -6.18
C LEU A 36 17.06 9.05 -4.69
N SER A 37 16.62 10.18 -4.17
CA SER A 37 16.09 10.27 -2.81
C SER A 37 14.66 9.68 -2.72
N PRO A 38 14.21 9.26 -1.52
CA PRO A 38 12.83 8.81 -1.28
C PRO A 38 11.76 9.77 -1.80
N ALA A 39 11.94 11.08 -1.59
CA ALA A 39 11.01 12.11 -2.04
C ALA A 39 10.98 12.23 -3.58
N GLN A 40 12.14 12.16 -4.23
CA GLN A 40 12.25 12.19 -5.68
C GLN A 40 11.56 10.98 -6.33
N ILE A 41 11.78 9.78 -5.81
CA ILE A 41 11.14 8.55 -6.29
C ILE A 41 9.63 8.68 -6.18
N PHE A 42 9.11 9.13 -5.02
CA PHE A 42 7.68 9.35 -4.83
C PHE A 42 7.12 10.36 -5.83
N THR A 43 7.76 11.53 -5.94
CA THR A 43 7.29 12.62 -6.82
C THR A 43 7.25 12.19 -8.28
N LEU A 44 8.31 11.53 -8.75
CA LEU A 44 8.41 11.08 -10.14
C LEU A 44 7.35 10.01 -10.45
N ARG A 45 7.22 8.98 -9.62
CA ARG A 45 6.24 7.91 -9.85
C ARG A 45 4.80 8.40 -9.80
N PHE A 46 4.46 9.31 -8.86
CA PHE A 46 3.12 9.87 -8.73
C PHE A 46 2.82 10.89 -9.84
N SER A 47 3.81 11.65 -10.29
CA SER A 47 3.65 12.56 -11.44
C SER A 47 3.37 11.78 -12.74
N ILE A 48 4.11 10.70 -13.00
CA ILE A 48 3.86 9.80 -14.13
C ILE A 48 2.43 9.24 -14.03
N ALA A 49 2.06 8.71 -12.87
CA ALA A 49 0.74 8.14 -12.64
C ALA A 49 -0.38 9.18 -12.81
N TYR A 50 -0.18 10.41 -12.33
CA TYR A 50 -1.14 11.51 -12.47
C TYR A 50 -1.36 11.88 -13.93
N ILE A 51 -0.29 12.07 -14.70
CA ILE A 51 -0.37 12.41 -16.13
C ILE A 51 -1.17 11.33 -16.89
N LEU A 52 -0.84 10.07 -16.66
CA LEU A 52 -1.55 8.95 -17.29
C LEU A 52 -3.03 8.88 -16.86
N MET A 53 -3.31 9.07 -15.57
CA MET A 53 -4.69 9.11 -15.07
C MET A 53 -5.47 10.31 -15.58
N LEU A 54 -4.82 11.45 -15.82
CA LEU A 54 -5.45 12.62 -16.43
C LEU A 54 -5.88 12.33 -17.88
N MET A 55 -5.08 11.56 -18.62
CA MET A 55 -5.47 11.13 -19.99
C MET A 55 -6.69 10.19 -19.99
N VAL A 56 -6.80 9.32 -18.97
CA VAL A 56 -7.90 8.35 -18.84
C VAL A 56 -9.18 9.01 -18.30
N ASN A 57 -9.05 9.94 -17.37
CA ASN A 57 -10.19 10.56 -16.67
C ASN A 57 -9.97 12.08 -16.53
N HIS A 58 -10.35 12.84 -17.53
CA HIS A 58 -10.16 14.30 -17.58
C HIS A 58 -11.47 15.11 -17.45
N LYS A 59 -12.65 14.48 -17.59
CA LYS A 59 -13.93 15.21 -17.72
C LYS A 59 -14.35 15.94 -16.44
N LYS A 60 -14.18 15.33 -15.27
CA LYS A 60 -14.57 15.91 -13.97
C LYS A 60 -13.32 16.27 -13.16
N MET A 61 -13.01 17.58 -13.06
CA MET A 61 -11.78 18.02 -12.37
C MET A 61 -11.93 18.12 -10.85
N PHE A 62 -13.08 18.55 -10.35
CA PHE A 62 -13.34 18.78 -8.94
C PHE A 62 -14.47 17.91 -8.42
N ALA A 63 -14.48 17.66 -7.10
CA ALA A 63 -15.60 17.01 -6.42
C ALA A 63 -16.84 17.90 -6.37
N ASP A 64 -17.99 17.32 -6.03
CA ASP A 64 -19.27 18.04 -6.00
C ASP A 64 -19.38 18.95 -4.76
N SER A 65 -18.56 18.74 -3.75
CA SER A 65 -18.53 19.57 -2.54
C SER A 65 -17.11 19.78 -2.01
N TRP A 66 -16.90 20.91 -1.32
CA TRP A 66 -15.62 21.19 -0.64
C TRP A 66 -15.29 20.14 0.45
N LYS A 67 -16.30 19.54 1.07
CA LYS A 67 -16.11 18.46 2.06
C LYS A 67 -15.51 17.22 1.41
N ASP A 68 -15.98 16.87 0.23
CA ASP A 68 -15.47 15.72 -0.50
C ASP A 68 -14.10 16.01 -1.12
N GLU A 69 -13.90 17.24 -1.60
CA GLU A 69 -12.58 17.67 -2.07
C GLU A 69 -11.53 17.58 -0.95
N PHE A 70 -11.88 17.98 0.28
CA PHE A 70 -11.02 17.83 1.45
C PHE A 70 -10.73 16.36 1.77
N LYS A 71 -11.74 15.46 1.71
CA LYS A 71 -11.51 14.01 1.90
C LYS A 71 -10.56 13.46 0.84
N LEU A 72 -10.70 13.90 -0.42
CA LEU A 72 -9.81 13.49 -1.52
C LEU A 72 -8.38 14.03 -1.33
N ALA A 73 -8.22 15.23 -0.79
CA ALA A 73 -6.92 15.76 -0.40
C ALA A 73 -6.29 14.93 0.72
N MET A 74 -7.07 14.56 1.75
CA MET A 74 -6.61 13.68 2.82
C MET A 74 -6.24 12.29 2.30
N LEU A 75 -6.93 11.75 1.29
CA LEU A 75 -6.54 10.52 0.60
C LEU A 75 -5.19 10.68 -0.11
N GLY A 76 -4.93 11.82 -0.76
CA GLY A 76 -3.64 12.12 -1.37
C GLY A 76 -2.48 12.21 -0.38
N ILE A 77 -2.74 12.73 0.82
CA ILE A 77 -1.76 12.80 1.91
C ILE A 77 -1.53 11.40 2.49
N THR A 78 -2.60 10.72 2.90
CA THR A 78 -2.51 9.45 3.65
C THR A 78 -2.18 8.25 2.79
N GLY A 79 -2.57 8.21 1.52
CA GLY A 79 -2.21 7.18 0.55
C GLY A 79 -1.05 7.59 -0.38
N GLY A 80 -0.52 8.79 -0.23
CA GLY A 80 0.51 9.38 -1.07
C GLY A 80 1.66 9.97 -0.27
N SER A 81 1.74 11.30 -0.19
CA SER A 81 2.93 12.00 0.29
C SER A 81 3.38 11.57 1.69
N LEU A 82 2.52 11.61 2.69
CA LEU A 82 2.90 11.27 4.06
C LEU A 82 3.23 9.77 4.21
N TYR A 83 2.44 8.90 3.57
CA TYR A 83 2.70 7.46 3.58
C TYR A 83 4.08 7.14 3.02
N PHE A 84 4.36 7.54 1.77
CA PHE A 84 5.62 7.18 1.11
C PHE A 84 6.84 7.89 1.68
N LEU A 85 6.71 9.14 2.14
CA LEU A 85 7.80 9.80 2.86
C LEU A 85 8.15 9.05 4.14
N SER A 86 7.13 8.71 4.95
CA SER A 86 7.36 7.99 6.21
C SER A 86 7.90 6.59 5.98
N GLU A 87 7.36 5.82 5.02
CA GLU A 87 7.81 4.47 4.69
C GLU A 87 9.26 4.46 4.18
N ASN A 88 9.54 5.29 3.20
CA ASN A 88 10.86 5.31 2.56
C ASN A 88 11.92 5.90 3.51
N GLU A 89 11.57 6.93 4.28
CA GLU A 89 12.48 7.53 5.25
C GLU A 89 12.78 6.56 6.42
N ALA A 90 11.79 5.76 6.84
CA ALA A 90 12.02 4.72 7.84
C ALA A 90 13.18 3.78 7.46
N MET A 91 13.35 3.46 6.18
CA MET A 91 14.42 2.58 5.68
C MET A 91 15.83 3.21 5.75
N ASN A 92 15.95 4.49 6.08
CA ASN A 92 17.21 5.14 6.39
C ASN A 92 17.64 4.92 7.85
N TYR A 93 16.68 4.64 8.75
CA TYR A 93 16.91 4.48 10.19
C TYR A 93 16.79 3.05 10.67
N THR A 94 16.02 2.21 9.97
CA THR A 94 15.82 0.80 10.33
C THR A 94 15.93 -0.11 9.11
N THR A 95 15.83 -1.42 9.30
CA THR A 95 15.91 -2.38 8.19
C THR A 95 14.63 -2.39 7.37
N THR A 96 14.73 -2.70 6.08
CA THR A 96 13.57 -2.93 5.20
C THR A 96 12.63 -4.00 5.77
N THR A 97 13.20 -5.03 6.39
CA THR A 97 12.46 -6.10 7.10
C THR A 97 11.59 -5.52 8.21
N ASN A 98 12.17 -4.68 9.09
CA ASN A 98 11.44 -4.09 10.21
C ASN A 98 10.37 -3.10 9.72
N THR A 99 10.71 -2.25 8.72
CA THR A 99 9.76 -1.34 8.09
C THR A 99 8.57 -2.10 7.51
N SER A 100 8.81 -3.15 6.71
CA SER A 100 7.73 -3.95 6.10
C SER A 100 6.86 -4.65 7.15
N LEU A 101 7.46 -5.14 8.24
CA LEU A 101 6.73 -5.76 9.35
C LEU A 101 5.72 -4.78 9.96
N ILE A 102 6.17 -3.58 10.28
CA ILE A 102 5.32 -2.56 10.90
C ILE A 102 4.25 -2.08 9.92
N VAL A 103 4.62 -1.75 8.68
CA VAL A 103 3.70 -1.26 7.65
C VAL A 103 2.64 -2.31 7.29
N CYS A 104 3.03 -3.58 7.13
CA CYS A 104 2.08 -4.66 6.81
C CYS A 104 1.17 -5.05 7.99
N SER A 105 1.32 -4.45 9.17
CA SER A 105 0.34 -4.56 10.25
C SER A 105 -0.93 -3.70 10.04
N CYS A 106 -0.94 -2.85 9.02
CA CYS A 106 -2.03 -1.91 8.72
C CYS A 106 -3.44 -2.53 8.63
N PRO A 107 -3.67 -3.79 8.22
CA PRO A 107 -5.02 -4.36 8.20
C PRO A 107 -5.66 -4.44 9.61
N LEU A 108 -4.86 -4.66 10.65
CA LEU A 108 -5.36 -4.64 12.04
C LEU A 108 -5.87 -3.24 12.41
N PHE A 109 -5.07 -2.21 12.11
CA PHE A 109 -5.43 -0.82 12.41
C PHE A 109 -6.58 -0.33 11.52
N ALA A 110 -6.62 -0.71 10.23
CA ALA A 110 -7.74 -0.40 9.35
C ALA A 110 -9.05 -0.99 9.87
N THR A 111 -9.04 -2.25 10.31
CA THR A 111 -10.21 -2.91 10.90
C THR A 111 -10.66 -2.20 12.17
N LEU A 112 -9.72 -1.82 13.04
CA LEU A 112 -10.01 -1.08 14.28
C LEU A 112 -10.62 0.29 13.98
N LEU A 113 -10.02 1.06 13.06
CA LEU A 113 -10.52 2.39 12.68
C LEU A 113 -11.91 2.33 12.04
N VAL A 114 -12.17 1.38 11.15
CA VAL A 114 -13.50 1.17 10.56
C VAL A 114 -14.52 0.88 11.65
N ARG A 115 -14.19 0.02 12.63
CA ARG A 115 -15.08 -0.24 13.76
C ARG A 115 -15.36 1.00 14.61
N LEU A 116 -14.32 1.78 14.93
CA LEU A 116 -14.47 2.99 15.73
C LEU A 116 -15.32 4.05 15.02
N ALA A 117 -15.15 4.21 13.71
CA ALA A 117 -15.87 5.19 12.91
C ALA A 117 -17.33 4.77 12.63
N TYR A 118 -17.57 3.47 12.42
CA TYR A 118 -18.89 2.94 12.06
C TYR A 118 -19.47 2.04 13.17
N ARG A 119 -19.41 2.48 14.42
CA ARG A 119 -19.76 1.74 15.64
C ARG A 119 -21.13 1.05 15.60
N HIS A 120 -22.13 1.64 14.93
CA HIS A 120 -23.49 1.11 14.85
C HIS A 120 -23.72 0.16 13.67
N SER A 121 -22.87 0.20 12.65
CA SER A 121 -23.03 -0.55 11.39
C SER A 121 -22.12 -1.77 11.29
N SER A 122 -20.95 -1.76 11.95
CA SER A 122 -19.97 -2.85 11.83
C SER A 122 -19.75 -3.56 13.16
N ARG A 123 -20.28 -4.80 13.28
CA ARG A 123 -19.88 -5.71 14.38
C ARG A 123 -18.69 -6.53 13.92
N ILE A 124 -17.51 -6.32 14.55
CA ILE A 124 -16.40 -7.26 14.34
C ILE A 124 -16.81 -8.60 14.95
N ASN A 125 -16.80 -9.64 14.13
CA ASN A 125 -16.89 -11.00 14.61
C ASN A 125 -15.53 -11.37 15.25
N MET A 126 -15.55 -11.98 16.43
CA MET A 126 -14.32 -12.47 17.10
C MET A 126 -13.52 -13.41 16.20
N ILE A 127 -14.18 -14.21 15.35
CA ILE A 127 -13.53 -15.10 14.40
C ILE A 127 -12.77 -14.31 13.32
N GLN A 128 -13.34 -13.20 12.85
CA GLN A 128 -12.66 -12.29 11.92
C GLN A 128 -11.38 -11.71 12.55
N LEU A 129 -11.44 -11.27 13.81
CA LEU A 129 -10.31 -10.75 14.55
C LEU A 129 -9.23 -11.83 14.74
N LEU A 130 -9.61 -13.03 15.13
CA LEU A 130 -8.69 -14.17 15.28
C LEU A 130 -8.04 -14.54 13.94
N GLY A 131 -8.78 -14.53 12.83
CA GLY A 131 -8.23 -14.73 11.48
C GLY A 131 -7.19 -13.66 11.11
N SER A 132 -7.49 -12.40 11.38
CA SER A 132 -6.55 -11.29 11.12
C SER A 132 -5.30 -11.39 12.01
N LEU A 133 -5.44 -11.78 13.28
CA LEU A 133 -4.30 -12.01 14.17
C LEU A 133 -3.46 -13.21 13.72
N LEU A 134 -4.07 -14.29 13.26
CA LEU A 134 -3.34 -15.43 12.71
C LEU A 134 -2.55 -15.03 11.46
N ALA A 135 -3.16 -14.25 10.55
CA ALA A 135 -2.47 -13.72 9.38
C ALA A 135 -1.30 -12.80 9.77
N PHE A 136 -1.47 -11.97 10.79
CA PHE A 136 -0.44 -11.10 11.33
C PHE A 136 0.74 -11.90 11.92
N VAL A 137 0.47 -12.91 12.73
CA VAL A 137 1.52 -13.82 13.26
C VAL A 137 2.25 -14.53 12.12
N GLY A 138 1.51 -15.03 11.14
CA GLY A 138 2.09 -15.63 9.93
C GLY A 138 3.02 -14.66 9.19
N MET A 139 2.62 -13.40 9.06
CA MET A 139 3.43 -12.34 8.44
C MET A 139 4.73 -12.10 9.23
N ILE A 140 4.68 -12.04 10.57
CA ILE A 140 5.88 -11.95 11.43
C ILE A 140 6.85 -13.10 11.12
N ILE A 141 6.34 -14.33 11.05
CA ILE A 141 7.17 -15.52 10.78
C ILE A 141 7.81 -15.44 9.39
N VAL A 142 7.06 -15.02 8.36
CA VAL A 142 7.57 -14.84 6.98
C VAL A 142 8.67 -13.79 6.94
N VAL A 143 8.43 -12.62 7.52
CA VAL A 143 9.36 -11.48 7.47
C VAL A 143 10.66 -11.80 8.23
N LEU A 144 10.56 -12.45 9.39
CA LEU A 144 11.73 -12.84 10.15
C LEU A 144 12.50 -14.01 9.49
N ASN A 145 11.81 -14.87 8.74
CA ASN A 145 12.40 -15.97 7.97
C ASN A 145 13.48 -16.76 8.74
N GLY A 146 13.27 -16.99 10.03
CA GLY A 146 14.21 -17.68 10.93
C GLY A 146 15.36 -16.82 11.45
N ARG A 147 15.44 -15.55 11.09
CA ARG A 147 16.41 -14.58 11.63
C ARG A 147 15.71 -13.69 12.64
N PHE A 148 15.74 -14.07 13.92
CA PHE A 148 15.08 -13.32 15.01
C PHE A 148 15.91 -12.11 15.48
N VAL A 149 16.46 -11.32 14.54
CA VAL A 149 17.20 -10.11 14.85
C VAL A 149 16.34 -8.90 14.50
N LEU A 150 15.67 -8.33 15.49
CA LEU A 150 14.99 -7.04 15.37
C LEU A 150 15.98 -5.93 15.70
N HIS A 151 16.30 -5.11 14.71
CA HIS A 151 17.00 -3.85 14.94
C HIS A 151 15.99 -2.78 15.32
N LEU A 152 15.80 -2.57 16.63
CA LEU A 152 14.92 -1.52 17.15
C LEU A 152 15.55 -0.15 16.89
N SER A 153 14.85 0.69 16.14
CA SER A 153 15.19 2.08 15.91
C SER A 153 13.97 2.94 16.23
N PRO A 154 13.93 3.66 17.36
CA PRO A 154 12.76 4.43 17.76
C PRO A 154 12.25 5.38 16.67
N VAL A 155 13.16 6.05 15.95
CA VAL A 155 12.80 6.96 14.84
C VAL A 155 12.27 6.19 13.64
N GLY A 156 13.00 5.16 13.18
CA GLY A 156 12.60 4.33 12.04
C GLY A 156 11.27 3.62 12.31
N ASP A 157 11.10 3.07 13.50
CA ASP A 157 9.88 2.35 13.89
C ASP A 157 8.68 3.30 13.99
N ALA A 158 8.87 4.54 14.52
CA ALA A 158 7.83 5.55 14.55
C ALA A 158 7.42 6.02 13.14
N LEU A 159 8.38 6.18 12.22
CA LEU A 159 8.10 6.50 10.82
C LEU A 159 7.35 5.37 10.12
N ALA A 160 7.78 4.13 10.28
CA ALA A 160 7.09 2.96 9.74
C ALA A 160 5.66 2.83 10.30
N PHE A 161 5.47 3.10 11.60
CA PHE A 161 4.13 3.12 12.22
C PHE A 161 3.28 4.26 11.69
N THR A 162 3.86 5.44 11.44
CA THR A 162 3.15 6.54 10.79
C THR A 162 2.66 6.14 9.40
N ALA A 163 3.49 5.48 8.58
CA ALA A 163 3.07 4.95 7.29
C ALA A 163 1.93 3.92 7.44
N CYS A 164 2.05 2.99 8.39
CA CYS A 164 1.00 2.02 8.71
C CYS A 164 -0.34 2.70 9.03
N MET A 165 -0.34 3.70 9.89
CA MET A 165 -1.53 4.47 10.27
C MET A 165 -2.08 5.29 9.09
N CYS A 166 -1.21 5.88 8.27
CA CYS A 166 -1.62 6.56 7.04
C CYS A 166 -2.41 5.63 6.11
N TRP A 167 -1.93 4.41 5.87
CA TRP A 167 -2.65 3.44 5.04
C TRP A 167 -3.97 2.97 5.65
N ALA A 168 -4.02 2.81 6.98
CA ALA A 168 -5.26 2.48 7.68
C ALA A 168 -6.30 3.61 7.55
N VAL A 169 -5.88 4.87 7.70
CA VAL A 169 -6.73 6.05 7.51
C VAL A 169 -7.16 6.19 6.05
N TYR A 170 -6.24 5.97 5.09
CA TYR A 170 -6.57 5.92 3.66
C TYR A 170 -7.69 4.92 3.37
N SER A 171 -7.59 3.70 3.90
CA SER A 171 -8.61 2.65 3.72
C SER A 171 -9.97 3.05 4.29
N LEU A 172 -9.99 3.73 5.46
CA LEU A 172 -11.20 4.26 6.07
C LEU A 172 -11.83 5.38 5.22
N LEU A 173 -11.02 6.34 4.78
CA LEU A 173 -11.48 7.46 3.95
C LEU A 173 -11.99 6.98 2.58
N MET A 174 -11.33 5.98 1.99
CA MET A 174 -11.80 5.36 0.75
C MET A 174 -13.24 4.84 0.86
N LYS A 175 -13.59 4.21 2.00
CA LYS A 175 -14.96 3.77 2.26
C LYS A 175 -15.95 4.94 2.23
N SER A 176 -15.56 6.13 2.69
CA SER A 176 -16.43 7.30 2.78
C SER A 176 -16.71 8.01 1.45
N VAL A 177 -15.88 7.79 0.42
CA VAL A 177 -15.99 8.47 -0.89
C VAL A 177 -16.28 7.51 -2.05
N SER A 178 -16.04 6.21 -1.87
CA SER A 178 -16.18 5.21 -2.95
C SER A 178 -17.64 4.95 -3.39
N GLY A 179 -18.63 5.40 -2.60
CA GLY A 179 -20.06 5.36 -2.96
C GLY A 179 -20.45 6.48 -3.92
N ASP A 180 -19.80 7.64 -3.82
CA ASP A 180 -20.19 8.86 -4.52
C ASP A 180 -19.35 9.10 -5.79
N TYR A 181 -18.10 8.59 -5.80
CA TYR A 181 -17.15 8.82 -6.88
C TYR A 181 -16.56 7.51 -7.41
N GLY A 182 -16.38 7.43 -8.73
CA GLY A 182 -15.74 6.30 -9.38
C GLY A 182 -14.24 6.17 -9.03
N ALA A 183 -13.73 4.92 -9.00
CA ALA A 183 -12.35 4.63 -8.65
C ALA A 183 -11.31 5.43 -9.47
N ALA A 184 -11.55 5.65 -10.77
CA ALA A 184 -10.66 6.41 -11.63
C ALA A 184 -10.58 7.89 -11.23
N PHE A 185 -11.70 8.50 -10.84
CA PHE A 185 -11.71 9.87 -10.34
C PHE A 185 -10.94 9.99 -9.03
N ILE A 186 -11.24 9.11 -8.06
CA ILE A 186 -10.56 9.10 -6.76
C ILE A 186 -9.05 8.89 -6.95
N THR A 187 -8.65 7.90 -7.74
CA THR A 187 -7.23 7.59 -7.98
C THR A 187 -6.48 8.78 -8.59
N ARG A 188 -7.08 9.47 -9.58
CA ARG A 188 -6.49 10.68 -10.12
C ARG A 188 -6.31 11.78 -9.08
N LYS A 189 -7.32 11.96 -8.19
CA LYS A 189 -7.26 12.94 -7.10
C LYS A 189 -6.18 12.58 -6.06
N VAL A 190 -6.03 11.30 -5.75
CA VAL A 190 -4.96 10.82 -4.86
C VAL A 190 -3.59 11.20 -5.42
N PHE A 191 -3.34 10.99 -6.69
CA PHE A 191 -2.06 11.38 -7.31
C PHE A 191 -1.88 12.89 -7.37
N PHE A 192 -2.92 13.64 -7.74
CA PHE A 192 -2.88 15.10 -7.77
C PHE A 192 -2.51 15.68 -6.40
N TYR A 193 -3.25 15.30 -5.35
CA TYR A 193 -3.01 15.80 -4.01
C TYR A 193 -1.72 15.23 -3.41
N GLY A 194 -1.34 14.00 -3.74
CA GLY A 194 -0.06 13.44 -3.34
C GLY A 194 1.11 14.27 -3.87
N VAL A 195 1.09 14.63 -5.16
CA VAL A 195 2.13 15.49 -5.76
C VAL A 195 2.05 16.91 -5.19
N LEU A 196 0.85 17.47 -5.04
CA LEU A 196 0.69 18.83 -4.52
C LEU A 196 1.22 18.98 -3.09
N THR A 197 0.96 17.99 -2.25
CA THR A 197 1.31 18.04 -0.82
C THR A 197 2.77 17.68 -0.51
N ILE A 198 3.53 17.13 -1.48
CA ILE A 198 4.98 16.96 -1.34
C ILE A 198 5.76 18.23 -1.71
N LEU A 199 5.18 19.14 -2.49
CA LEU A 199 5.89 20.34 -2.95
C LEU A 199 6.51 21.17 -1.81
N PRO A 200 5.85 21.39 -0.66
CA PRO A 200 6.47 22.11 0.47
C PRO A 200 7.77 21.46 0.97
N TYR A 201 7.92 20.14 0.83
CA TYR A 201 9.17 19.46 1.19
C TYR A 201 10.36 20.01 0.38
N TYR A 202 10.17 20.24 -0.92
CA TYR A 202 11.23 20.76 -1.80
C TYR A 202 11.55 22.24 -1.60
N LEU A 203 10.67 22.99 -0.92
CA LEU A 203 10.98 24.35 -0.50
C LEU A 203 11.96 24.36 0.67
N ILE A 204 11.95 23.30 1.50
CA ILE A 204 12.82 23.16 2.67
C ILE A 204 14.11 22.42 2.29
N ILE A 205 14.00 21.39 1.47
CA ILE A 205 15.11 20.54 1.02
C ILE A 205 15.11 20.54 -0.51
N PRO A 206 15.77 21.53 -1.16
CA PRO A 206 15.83 21.63 -2.61
C PRO A 206 16.81 20.59 -3.17
N ASP A 207 16.37 19.34 -3.21
CA ASP A 207 17.14 18.21 -3.72
C ASP A 207 16.53 17.73 -5.03
N TRP A 208 17.14 18.05 -6.16
CA TRP A 208 16.72 17.60 -7.48
C TRP A 208 17.72 16.60 -8.03
N PRO A 209 17.24 15.51 -8.69
CA PRO A 209 18.15 14.52 -9.25
C PRO A 209 18.99 15.11 -10.38
N ALA A 210 20.26 14.72 -10.44
CA ALA A 210 21.12 15.05 -11.55
C ALA A 210 20.64 14.39 -12.85
N TRP A 211 20.77 15.07 -13.98
CA TRP A 211 20.25 14.59 -15.27
C TRP A 211 20.87 13.27 -15.74
N ASP A 212 22.11 13.01 -15.40
CA ASP A 212 22.84 11.78 -15.72
C ASP A 212 22.21 10.52 -15.11
N VAL A 213 21.51 10.67 -13.99
CA VAL A 213 20.77 9.56 -13.35
C VAL A 213 19.70 9.01 -14.30
N PHE A 214 19.04 9.88 -15.06
CA PHE A 214 18.00 9.48 -16.03
C PHE A 214 18.57 8.86 -17.32
N MET A 215 19.86 8.92 -17.54
CA MET A 215 20.52 8.22 -18.66
C MET A 215 20.72 6.73 -18.40
N LYS A 216 20.54 6.28 -17.16
CA LYS A 216 20.68 4.88 -16.77
C LYS A 216 19.42 4.10 -17.12
N PRO A 217 19.44 3.07 -18.00
CA PRO A 217 18.27 2.28 -18.37
C PRO A 217 17.55 1.65 -17.17
N GLN A 218 18.32 1.25 -16.16
CA GLN A 218 17.79 0.68 -14.91
C GLN A 218 16.92 1.68 -14.14
N VAL A 219 17.30 2.96 -14.11
CA VAL A 219 16.53 4.01 -13.45
C VAL A 219 15.23 4.26 -14.20
N VAL A 220 15.31 4.44 -15.53
CA VAL A 220 14.13 4.68 -16.35
C VAL A 220 13.16 3.51 -16.29
N GLY A 221 13.65 2.27 -16.42
CA GLY A 221 12.81 1.07 -16.35
C GLY A 221 12.09 0.92 -15.01
N ASN A 222 12.79 1.13 -13.89
CA ASN A 222 12.17 1.07 -12.56
C ASN A 222 11.19 2.22 -12.30
N LEU A 223 11.48 3.44 -12.78
CA LEU A 223 10.55 4.58 -12.68
C LEU A 223 9.27 4.34 -13.49
N LEU A 224 9.38 3.83 -14.71
CA LEU A 224 8.23 3.47 -15.52
C LEU A 224 7.42 2.33 -14.89
N PHE A 225 8.08 1.31 -14.37
CA PHE A 225 7.42 0.24 -13.62
C PHE A 225 6.65 0.79 -12.40
N LEU A 226 7.31 1.61 -11.59
CA LEU A 226 6.70 2.21 -10.40
C LEU A 226 5.57 3.20 -10.76
N GLY A 227 5.74 4.03 -11.78
CA GLY A 227 4.75 5.04 -12.17
C GLY A 227 3.55 4.45 -12.88
N CYS A 228 3.78 3.62 -13.93
CA CYS A 228 2.71 3.10 -14.77
C CYS A 228 2.00 1.91 -14.13
N LEU A 229 2.76 0.88 -13.74
CA LEU A 229 2.16 -0.36 -13.25
C LEU A 229 1.84 -0.28 -11.76
N ALA A 230 2.85 -0.05 -10.92
CA ALA A 230 2.68 -0.12 -9.47
C ALA A 230 1.89 1.07 -8.88
N SER A 231 1.96 2.25 -9.49
CA SER A 231 1.12 3.37 -9.08
C SER A 231 -0.17 3.41 -9.89
N MET A 232 -0.17 3.81 -11.17
CA MET A 232 -1.40 4.04 -11.91
C MET A 232 -2.34 2.82 -11.90
N ILE A 233 -1.89 1.68 -12.40
CA ILE A 233 -2.75 0.50 -12.55
C ILE A 233 -3.10 -0.08 -11.18
N CYS A 234 -2.12 -0.28 -10.31
CA CYS A 234 -2.36 -0.90 -9.00
C CYS A 234 -3.22 -0.04 -8.07
N PHE A 235 -3.05 1.29 -8.01
CA PHE A 235 -3.94 2.14 -7.22
C PHE A 235 -5.36 2.18 -7.78
N LEU A 236 -5.51 2.23 -9.11
CA LEU A 236 -6.82 2.18 -9.75
C LEU A 236 -7.55 0.88 -9.42
N THR A 237 -6.89 -0.25 -9.61
CA THR A 237 -7.46 -1.58 -9.32
C THR A 237 -7.70 -1.78 -7.83
N TRP A 238 -6.81 -1.29 -6.97
CA TRP A 238 -6.96 -1.33 -5.52
C TRP A 238 -8.18 -0.53 -5.04
N ASN A 239 -8.32 0.71 -5.50
CA ASN A 239 -9.46 1.56 -5.17
C ASN A 239 -10.77 0.96 -5.66
N TRP A 240 -10.74 0.31 -6.84
CA TRP A 240 -11.86 -0.45 -7.34
C TRP A 240 -12.18 -1.67 -6.46
N CYS A 241 -11.17 -2.42 -6.02
CA CYS A 241 -11.37 -3.53 -5.07
C CYS A 241 -11.97 -3.05 -3.74
N ILE A 242 -11.46 -1.95 -3.16
CA ILE A 242 -12.02 -1.37 -1.93
C ILE A 242 -13.49 -1.01 -2.12
N SER A 243 -13.86 -0.41 -3.26
CA SER A 243 -15.25 -0.02 -3.55
C SER A 243 -16.21 -1.22 -3.68
N LYS A 244 -15.69 -2.42 -4.01
CA LYS A 244 -16.49 -3.64 -4.22
C LYS A 244 -16.44 -4.63 -3.07
N LEU A 245 -15.27 -4.80 -2.45
CA LEU A 245 -15.08 -5.73 -1.33
C LEU A 245 -15.26 -5.08 0.03
N GLY A 246 -15.18 -3.75 0.09
CA GLY A 246 -15.06 -2.99 1.33
C GLY A 246 -13.61 -2.90 1.82
N ALA A 247 -13.35 -1.89 2.67
CA ALA A 247 -12.00 -1.56 3.13
C ALA A 247 -11.32 -2.72 3.88
N VAL A 248 -12.03 -3.39 4.78
CA VAL A 248 -11.46 -4.46 5.62
C VAL A 248 -11.04 -5.67 4.79
N LYS A 249 -11.92 -6.17 3.90
CA LYS A 249 -11.61 -7.34 3.06
C LYS A 249 -10.48 -7.06 2.09
N ALA A 250 -10.50 -5.89 1.43
CA ALA A 250 -9.44 -5.51 0.52
C ALA A 250 -8.10 -5.39 1.26
N THR A 251 -8.06 -4.68 2.40
CA THR A 251 -6.82 -4.43 3.14
C THR A 251 -6.21 -5.73 3.72
N ASN A 252 -7.01 -6.75 4.03
CA ASN A 252 -6.48 -8.05 4.46
C ASN A 252 -5.51 -8.68 3.44
N TRP A 253 -5.64 -8.39 2.14
CA TRP A 253 -4.70 -8.87 1.13
C TRP A 253 -3.28 -8.33 1.33
N VAL A 254 -3.10 -7.22 2.04
CA VAL A 254 -1.77 -6.64 2.34
C VAL A 254 -0.89 -7.61 3.13
N TYR A 255 -1.47 -8.51 3.93
CA TYR A 255 -0.71 -9.57 4.59
C TYR A 255 0.01 -10.52 3.62
N PHE A 256 -0.43 -10.56 2.36
CA PHE A 256 0.23 -11.36 1.33
C PHE A 256 1.51 -10.70 0.78
N ASN A 257 1.70 -9.41 1.00
CA ASN A 257 2.83 -8.63 0.49
C ASN A 257 4.20 -9.26 0.85
N PRO A 258 4.49 -9.62 2.11
CA PRO A 258 5.76 -10.24 2.48
C PRO A 258 6.02 -11.58 1.77
N ILE A 259 4.97 -12.34 1.45
CA ILE A 259 5.11 -13.61 0.71
C ILE A 259 5.67 -13.34 -0.69
N THR A 260 5.08 -12.38 -1.41
CA THR A 260 5.53 -12.01 -2.76
C THR A 260 6.90 -11.36 -2.74
N THR A 261 7.17 -10.50 -1.76
CA THR A 261 8.49 -9.88 -1.57
C THR A 261 9.57 -10.95 -1.40
N MET A 262 9.35 -11.94 -0.54
CA MET A 262 10.32 -13.01 -0.27
C MET A 262 10.53 -13.91 -1.49
N ILE A 263 9.46 -14.29 -2.20
CA ILE A 263 9.57 -15.07 -3.43
C ILE A 263 10.42 -14.31 -4.46
N PHE A 264 10.16 -13.02 -4.63
CA PHE A 264 10.90 -12.20 -5.58
C PHE A 264 12.35 -11.98 -5.15
N ALA A 265 12.60 -11.75 -3.87
CA ALA A 265 13.95 -11.65 -3.31
C ALA A 265 14.74 -12.96 -3.46
N SER A 266 14.07 -14.11 -3.32
CA SER A 266 14.69 -15.42 -3.59
C SER A 266 15.10 -15.60 -5.05
N LEU A 267 14.29 -15.11 -5.99
CA LEU A 267 14.56 -15.23 -7.43
C LEU A 267 15.63 -14.24 -7.94
N VAL A 268 15.72 -13.06 -7.33
CA VAL A 268 16.56 -11.95 -7.82
C VAL A 268 17.83 -11.78 -6.98
N LEU A 269 17.76 -12.07 -5.67
CA LEU A 269 18.84 -11.84 -4.72
C LEU A 269 19.40 -13.16 -4.14
N ASP A 270 18.97 -14.33 -4.65
CA ASP A 270 19.34 -15.66 -4.17
C ASP A 270 19.08 -15.88 -2.67
N GLU A 271 18.07 -15.19 -2.10
CA GLU A 271 17.70 -15.37 -0.70
C GLU A 271 17.06 -16.75 -0.48
N LYS A 272 17.51 -17.45 0.58
CA LYS A 272 17.03 -18.81 0.86
C LYS A 272 15.62 -18.79 1.47
N ILE A 273 14.71 -19.52 0.84
CA ILE A 273 13.40 -19.86 1.40
C ILE A 273 13.59 -20.89 2.50
N THR A 274 13.18 -20.54 3.73
CA THR A 274 13.30 -21.44 4.89
C THR A 274 11.98 -22.15 5.20
N PRO A 275 11.99 -23.22 6.03
CA PRO A 275 10.74 -23.81 6.53
C PRO A 275 9.86 -22.80 7.32
N TYR A 276 10.46 -21.80 7.97
CA TYR A 276 9.74 -20.72 8.65
C TYR A 276 8.91 -19.89 7.68
N PHE A 277 9.47 -19.58 6.50
CA PHE A 277 8.70 -18.91 5.45
C PHE A 277 7.46 -19.70 5.05
N LEU A 278 7.59 -21.01 4.83
CA LEU A 278 6.46 -21.86 4.45
C LEU A 278 5.39 -21.93 5.54
N ALA A 279 5.81 -22.09 6.81
CA ALA A 279 4.89 -22.10 7.94
C ALA A 279 4.15 -20.76 8.08
N GLY A 280 4.86 -19.65 7.98
CA GLY A 280 4.27 -18.31 8.04
C GLY A 280 3.32 -18.03 6.88
N ALA A 281 3.67 -18.46 5.67
CA ALA A 281 2.80 -18.35 4.48
C ALA A 281 1.48 -19.13 4.67
N CYS A 282 1.55 -20.34 5.21
CA CYS A 282 0.35 -21.12 5.56
C CYS A 282 -0.52 -20.40 6.61
N CYS A 283 0.08 -19.81 7.64
CA CYS A 283 -0.64 -19.03 8.65
C CYS A 283 -1.32 -17.79 8.04
N ILE A 284 -0.63 -17.06 7.14
CA ILE A 284 -1.22 -15.92 6.43
C ILE A 284 -2.45 -16.35 5.65
N LEU A 285 -2.32 -17.37 4.80
CA LEU A 285 -3.41 -17.83 3.94
C LEU A 285 -4.60 -18.35 4.75
N ALA A 286 -4.34 -19.13 5.80
CA ALA A 286 -5.38 -19.63 6.71
C ALA A 286 -6.08 -18.47 7.43
N GLY A 287 -5.31 -17.53 7.97
CA GLY A 287 -5.84 -16.36 8.68
C GLY A 287 -6.69 -15.46 7.78
N MET A 288 -6.22 -15.17 6.56
CA MET A 288 -6.98 -14.40 5.56
C MET A 288 -8.29 -15.11 5.19
N TYR A 289 -8.25 -16.41 4.96
CA TYR A 289 -9.43 -17.20 4.63
C TYR A 289 -10.48 -17.17 5.75
N ILE A 290 -10.05 -17.33 7.01
CA ILE A 290 -10.92 -17.25 8.18
C ILE A 290 -11.53 -15.85 8.30
N ALA A 291 -10.69 -14.81 8.19
CA ALA A 291 -11.14 -13.42 8.29
C ALA A 291 -12.14 -13.06 7.17
N ASP A 292 -11.93 -13.51 5.94
CA ASP A 292 -12.79 -13.18 4.80
C ASP A 292 -14.15 -13.86 4.87
N ARG A 293 -14.21 -15.14 5.18
CA ARG A 293 -15.48 -15.90 5.26
C ARG A 293 -16.45 -15.37 6.33
N MET A 294 -15.91 -14.79 7.39
CA MET A 294 -16.71 -14.29 8.51
C MET A 294 -17.08 -12.81 8.40
N THR A 295 -16.49 -12.10 7.43
CA THR A 295 -16.91 -10.74 7.11
C THR A 295 -18.17 -10.82 6.27
N LYS A 296 -19.36 -10.64 6.90
CA LYS A 296 -20.61 -10.45 6.16
C LYS A 296 -20.44 -9.28 5.20
N ALA A 297 -20.99 -9.38 3.98
CA ALA A 297 -20.99 -8.29 3.02
C ALA A 297 -21.56 -7.03 3.71
N GLU A 298 -20.75 -5.99 3.80
CA GLU A 298 -21.16 -4.68 4.32
C GLU A 298 -22.02 -3.94 3.30
#